data_f04aafabf34c3822302def78fe2836da
#
_entry.id   f04aafabf34c3822302def78fe2836da
#
_cell.length_a   1.000
_cell.length_b   1.000
_cell.length_c   1.000
_cell.angle_alpha   90.00
_cell.angle_beta   90.00
_cell.angle_gamma   90.00
#
_symmetry.space_group_name_H-M   'P 1'
#
loop_
_entity.id
_entity.type
_entity.pdbx_description
1 polymer ?
#
loop_
_entity_poly.entity_id
_entity_poly.type
_entity_poly.pdbx_seq_one_letter_code
_entity_poly.pdbx_strand_id
1 'polypeptide(L)'
;MPSKRELVLQALHARLTGVPLAKVERNRLRPERIPPEGLIILRDGEIGEAEVLLSPLSYVWTHAARIEVFSASGDPDAHLDTLLTSIATILGVDPALGGQIDQMEIGAPDFDGAAPEGGPDIKAAIVPVRLIYETAHPLN
;
A
#
# COMPACT_ATOMS: atom_id res chain seq x y z
N MET A 1 10.91 -15.38 -13.95
CA MET A 1 11.25 -14.70 -12.68
C MET A 1 10.56 -13.36 -12.60
N PRO A 2 9.93 -13.02 -11.47
CA PRO A 2 9.33 -11.72 -11.31
C PRO A 2 10.38 -10.60 -11.34
N SER A 3 9.97 -9.42 -11.80
CA SER A 3 10.81 -8.23 -11.71
C SER A 3 10.98 -7.80 -10.25
N LYS A 4 11.98 -6.97 -9.99
CA LYS A 4 12.17 -6.36 -8.66
C LYS A 4 10.92 -5.59 -8.23
N ARG A 5 10.30 -4.84 -9.14
CA ARG A 5 9.05 -4.13 -8.91
C ARG A 5 7.97 -5.08 -8.39
N GLU A 6 7.78 -6.22 -9.06
CA GLU A 6 6.77 -7.19 -8.66
C GLU A 6 7.10 -7.82 -7.31
N LEU A 7 8.36 -8.15 -7.05
CA LEU A 7 8.79 -8.69 -5.75
C LEU A 7 8.53 -7.72 -4.61
N VAL A 8 8.77 -6.42 -4.84
CA VAL A 8 8.50 -5.38 -3.85
C VAL A 8 7.01 -5.31 -3.53
N LEU A 9 6.17 -5.31 -4.57
CA LEU A 9 4.72 -5.23 -4.38
C LEU A 9 4.15 -6.49 -3.72
N GLN A 10 4.67 -7.67 -4.08
CA GLN A 10 4.30 -8.92 -3.42
C GLN A 10 4.68 -8.90 -1.93
N ALA A 11 5.87 -8.38 -1.60
CA ALA A 11 6.33 -8.29 -0.23
C ALA A 11 5.45 -7.33 0.58
N LEU A 12 5.08 -6.18 0.01
CA LEU A 12 4.19 -5.24 0.67
C LEU A 12 2.81 -5.84 0.88
N HIS A 13 2.25 -6.49 -0.13
CA HIS A 13 0.96 -7.18 -0.03
C HIS A 13 1.00 -8.24 1.08
N ALA A 14 2.06 -9.05 1.12
CA ALA A 14 2.21 -10.08 2.13
C ALA A 14 2.24 -9.50 3.55
N ARG A 15 2.90 -8.35 3.75
CA ARG A 15 2.89 -7.68 5.06
C ARG A 15 1.49 -7.20 5.44
N LEU A 16 0.76 -6.63 4.49
CA LEU A 16 -0.59 -6.14 4.75
C LEU A 16 -1.56 -7.27 5.12
N THR A 17 -1.36 -8.48 4.59
CA THR A 17 -2.20 -9.63 4.97
C THR A 17 -2.08 -9.99 6.44
N GLY A 18 -1.06 -9.51 7.14
CA GLY A 18 -0.90 -9.68 8.57
C GLY A 18 -1.76 -8.75 9.43
N VAL A 19 -2.47 -7.79 8.84
CA VAL A 19 -3.39 -6.91 9.59
C VAL A 19 -4.55 -7.75 10.12
N PRO A 20 -4.78 -7.76 11.45
CA PRO A 20 -5.81 -8.62 12.02
C PRO A 20 -7.22 -8.24 11.55
N LEU A 21 -8.05 -9.24 11.28
CA LEU A 21 -9.49 -9.09 11.02
C LEU A 21 -9.82 -8.16 9.85
N ALA A 22 -8.93 -8.01 8.89
CA ALA A 22 -9.19 -7.23 7.68
C ALA A 22 -9.01 -8.11 6.46
N LYS A 23 -9.82 -7.86 5.44
CA LYS A 23 -9.64 -8.49 4.13
C LYS A 23 -8.65 -7.65 3.33
N VAL A 24 -7.62 -8.29 2.77
CA VAL A 24 -6.57 -7.60 2.04
C VAL A 24 -6.55 -8.09 0.59
N GLU A 25 -6.61 -7.16 -0.35
CA GLU A 25 -6.61 -7.46 -1.78
C GLU A 25 -5.60 -6.57 -2.50
N ARG A 26 -5.25 -6.93 -3.72
CA ARG A 26 -4.34 -6.16 -4.55
C ARG A 26 -5.02 -5.80 -5.87
N ASN A 27 -4.97 -4.52 -6.24
CA ASN A 27 -5.47 -3.98 -7.51
C ASN A 27 -6.93 -4.33 -7.82
N ARG A 28 -7.72 -4.64 -6.80
CA ARG A 28 -9.12 -4.93 -7.01
C ARG A 28 -9.83 -3.72 -7.63
N LEU A 29 -10.70 -3.98 -8.57
CA LEU A 29 -11.61 -2.97 -9.07
C LEU A 29 -12.47 -2.43 -7.93
N ARG A 30 -13.09 -1.28 -8.14
CA ARG A 30 -13.90 -0.62 -7.12
C ARG A 30 -14.80 -1.61 -6.40
N PRO A 31 -14.70 -1.72 -5.07
CA PRO A 31 -15.50 -2.69 -4.34
C PRO A 31 -16.99 -2.25 -4.31
N GLU A 32 -17.86 -3.19 -4.62
CA GLU A 32 -19.30 -2.97 -4.52
C GLU A 32 -19.78 -3.06 -3.07
N ARG A 33 -19.04 -3.81 -2.26
CA ARG A 33 -19.42 -4.09 -0.88
C ARG A 33 -18.17 -4.15 0.01
N ILE A 34 -18.26 -3.51 1.16
CA ILE A 34 -17.19 -3.54 2.17
C ILE A 34 -17.55 -4.60 3.21
N PRO A 35 -16.67 -5.60 3.43
CA PRO A 35 -16.91 -6.60 4.46
C PRO A 35 -16.89 -5.97 5.87
N PRO A 36 -17.59 -6.58 6.84
CA PRO A 36 -17.65 -6.03 8.21
C PRO A 36 -16.29 -5.90 8.89
N GLU A 37 -15.36 -6.79 8.57
CA GLU A 37 -13.99 -6.74 9.10
C GLU A 37 -13.13 -5.63 8.51
N GLY A 38 -13.62 -4.97 7.48
CA GLY A 38 -12.88 -3.95 6.76
C GLY A 38 -12.15 -4.49 5.54
N LEU A 39 -11.76 -3.58 4.64
CA LEU A 39 -11.11 -3.94 3.39
C LEU A 39 -9.88 -3.07 3.19
N ILE A 40 -8.76 -3.70 2.86
CA ILE A 40 -7.51 -3.03 2.53
C ILE A 40 -7.16 -3.43 1.11
N ILE A 41 -6.97 -2.44 0.23
CA ILE A 41 -6.59 -2.68 -1.16
C ILE A 41 -5.24 -2.02 -1.42
N LEU A 42 -4.26 -2.85 -1.79
CA LEU A 42 -2.99 -2.34 -2.29
C LEU A 42 -3.15 -2.01 -3.78
N ARG A 43 -2.88 -0.76 -4.14
CA ARG A 43 -2.78 -0.31 -5.52
C ARG A 43 -1.31 -0.21 -5.89
N ASP A 44 -0.93 -0.83 -6.99
CA ASP A 44 0.45 -0.79 -7.48
C ASP A 44 0.95 0.63 -7.73
N GLY A 45 0.05 1.52 -8.16
CA GLY A 45 0.39 2.91 -8.38
C GLY A 45 1.32 3.10 -9.56
N GLU A 46 2.22 4.06 -9.46
CA GLU A 46 3.11 4.45 -10.54
C GLU A 46 4.57 4.31 -10.11
N ILE A 47 5.35 3.62 -10.94
CA ILE A 47 6.78 3.46 -10.68
C ILE A 47 7.56 4.77 -10.89
N GLY A 48 7.05 5.67 -11.74
CA GLY A 48 7.69 6.94 -12.02
C GLY A 48 8.94 6.82 -12.88
N GLU A 49 9.77 7.84 -12.83
CA GLU A 49 11.06 7.87 -13.53
C GLU A 49 12.18 7.54 -12.56
N ALA A 50 13.17 6.78 -13.03
CA ALA A 50 14.32 6.43 -12.20
C ALA A 50 15.37 7.52 -12.20
N GLU A 51 16.05 7.65 -11.07
CA GLU A 51 17.34 8.33 -11.03
C GLU A 51 18.39 7.35 -11.55
N VAL A 52 19.13 7.74 -12.58
CA VAL A 52 20.14 6.88 -13.21
C VAL A 52 21.49 7.13 -12.56
N LEU A 53 22.09 6.08 -12.03
CA LEU A 53 23.43 6.10 -11.48
C LEU A 53 24.38 5.42 -12.45
N LEU A 54 25.60 5.95 -12.56
CA LEU A 54 26.64 5.39 -13.41
C LEU A 54 27.77 4.79 -12.56
N SER A 55 28.43 3.79 -13.11
CA SER A 55 29.63 3.15 -12.53
C SER A 55 29.40 2.44 -11.19
N PRO A 56 28.62 1.36 -11.13
CA PRO A 56 27.94 0.70 -12.24
C PRO A 56 26.62 1.36 -12.59
N LEU A 57 26.13 1.10 -13.79
CA LEU A 57 24.83 1.59 -14.22
C LEU A 57 23.73 0.95 -13.38
N SER A 58 22.91 1.78 -12.77
CA SER A 58 21.76 1.32 -11.99
C SER A 58 20.65 2.37 -12.02
N TYR A 59 19.47 1.94 -11.62
CA TYR A 59 18.25 2.76 -11.63
C TYR A 59 17.64 2.76 -10.23
N VAL A 60 17.52 3.95 -9.64
CA VAL A 60 16.89 4.14 -8.34
C VAL A 60 15.47 4.65 -8.54
N TRP A 61 14.51 3.89 -8.06
CA TRP A 61 13.08 4.19 -8.21
C TRP A 61 12.49 4.71 -6.90
N THR A 62 11.62 5.72 -7.03
CA THR A 62 10.72 6.13 -5.96
C THR A 62 9.32 5.78 -6.42
N HIS A 63 8.91 4.56 -6.12
CA HIS A 63 7.66 3.98 -6.60
C HIS A 63 6.51 4.43 -5.71
N ALA A 64 5.55 5.14 -6.28
CA ALA A 64 4.40 5.65 -5.56
C ALA A 64 3.25 4.65 -5.60
N ALA A 65 3.13 3.84 -4.55
CA ALA A 65 2.01 2.94 -4.35
C ALA A 65 0.95 3.60 -3.44
N ARG A 66 -0.22 3.00 -3.37
CA ARG A 66 -1.30 3.48 -2.49
C ARG A 66 -1.93 2.31 -1.75
N ILE A 67 -2.31 2.57 -0.52
CA ILE A 67 -3.10 1.62 0.27
C ILE A 67 -4.46 2.28 0.51
N GLU A 68 -5.51 1.67 -0.01
CA GLU A 68 -6.89 2.11 0.22
C GLU A 68 -7.49 1.30 1.36
N VAL A 69 -8.07 1.97 2.33
CA VAL A 69 -8.61 1.36 3.53
C VAL A 69 -10.07 1.74 3.67
N PHE A 70 -10.94 0.74 3.86
CA PHE A 70 -12.38 0.95 3.94
C PHE A 70 -12.95 0.33 5.21
N SER A 71 -13.85 1.04 5.86
CA SER A 71 -14.61 0.53 6.99
C SER A 71 -16.10 0.78 6.81
N ALA A 72 -16.91 -0.22 7.11
CA ALA A 72 -18.36 -0.14 7.12
C ALA A 72 -18.94 -0.72 8.43
N SER A 73 -18.15 -0.68 9.50
CA SER A 73 -18.62 -1.18 10.80
C SER A 73 -19.60 -0.20 11.45
N GLY A 74 -20.20 -0.61 12.59
CA GLY A 74 -21.14 0.23 13.34
C GLY A 74 -20.54 1.54 13.85
N ASP A 75 -19.22 1.60 14.04
CA ASP A 75 -18.47 2.82 14.31
C ASP A 75 -17.33 2.91 13.29
N PRO A 76 -17.63 3.40 12.08
CA PRO A 76 -16.63 3.36 11.00
C PRO A 76 -15.42 4.25 11.25
N ASP A 77 -15.56 5.35 11.98
CA ASP A 77 -14.42 6.22 12.27
C ASP A 77 -13.42 5.54 13.21
N ALA A 78 -13.89 4.93 14.28
CA ALA A 78 -13.03 4.20 15.22
C ALA A 78 -12.41 2.97 14.56
N HIS A 79 -13.19 2.24 13.76
CA HIS A 79 -12.70 1.07 13.06
C HIS A 79 -11.65 1.43 12.00
N LEU A 80 -11.87 2.49 11.24
CA LEU A 80 -10.91 2.97 10.27
C LEU A 80 -9.59 3.36 10.95
N ASP A 81 -9.68 4.06 12.07
CA ASP A 81 -8.48 4.42 12.85
C ASP A 81 -7.73 3.17 13.31
N THR A 82 -8.44 2.16 13.79
CA THR A 82 -7.85 0.87 14.19
C THR A 82 -7.12 0.21 13.03
N LEU A 83 -7.73 0.20 11.83
CA LEU A 83 -7.10 -0.36 10.64
C LEU A 83 -5.82 0.40 10.28
N LEU A 84 -5.86 1.72 10.31
CA LEU A 84 -4.70 2.55 9.98
C LEU A 84 -3.55 2.35 10.97
N THR A 85 -3.84 2.28 12.27
CA THR A 85 -2.83 2.03 13.28
C THR A 85 -2.24 0.62 13.19
N SER A 86 -3.06 -0.36 12.81
CA SER A 86 -2.61 -1.73 12.58
C SER A 86 -1.67 -1.81 11.38
N ILE A 87 -1.98 -1.09 10.31
CA ILE A 87 -1.09 -0.99 9.14
C ILE A 87 0.25 -0.37 9.55
N ALA A 88 0.22 0.71 10.31
CA ALA A 88 1.44 1.37 10.79
C ALA A 88 2.30 0.41 11.61
N THR A 89 1.69 -0.35 12.50
CA THR A 89 2.40 -1.33 13.33
C THR A 89 3.04 -2.41 12.48
N ILE A 90 2.28 -2.99 11.54
CA ILE A 90 2.76 -4.11 10.73
C ILE A 90 3.88 -3.69 9.77
N LEU A 91 3.77 -2.52 9.15
CA LEU A 91 4.81 -2.01 8.26
C LEU A 91 6.04 -1.54 9.02
N GLY A 92 5.87 -1.11 10.27
CA GLY A 92 6.98 -0.69 11.13
C GLY A 92 7.86 -1.82 11.62
N VAL A 93 7.38 -3.07 11.60
CA VAL A 93 8.16 -4.24 12.04
C VAL A 93 9.33 -4.49 11.10
N ASP A 94 9.11 -4.34 9.81
CA ASP A 94 10.15 -4.57 8.80
C ASP A 94 9.99 -3.60 7.64
N PRO A 95 10.43 -2.35 7.82
CA PRO A 95 10.24 -1.31 6.80
C PRO A 95 11.03 -1.55 5.51
N ALA A 96 12.02 -2.43 5.54
CA ALA A 96 12.76 -2.81 4.34
C ALA A 96 12.12 -3.96 3.56
N LEU A 97 10.97 -4.48 4.02
CA LEU A 97 10.24 -5.59 3.40
C LEU A 97 11.13 -6.81 3.13
N GLY A 98 11.87 -7.22 4.16
CA GLY A 98 12.79 -8.35 4.05
C GLY A 98 14.00 -8.06 3.17
N GLY A 99 14.38 -6.80 3.04
CA GLY A 99 15.51 -6.39 2.20
C GLY A 99 15.15 -6.13 0.74
N GLN A 100 13.86 -6.14 0.39
CA GLN A 100 13.43 -5.88 -0.99
C GLN A 100 13.54 -4.41 -1.38
N ILE A 101 13.49 -3.50 -0.42
CA ILE A 101 13.61 -2.07 -0.67
C ILE A 101 14.66 -1.45 0.24
N ASP A 102 15.14 -0.27 -0.16
CA ASP A 102 16.10 0.48 0.65
C ASP A 102 15.40 1.33 1.69
N GLN A 103 14.24 1.88 1.34
CA GLN A 103 13.50 2.78 2.21
C GLN A 103 12.02 2.77 1.87
N MET A 104 11.18 2.91 2.89
CA MET A 104 9.74 3.10 2.75
C MET A 104 9.35 4.43 3.41
N GLU A 105 8.63 5.26 2.69
CA GLU A 105 8.06 6.49 3.23
C GLU A 105 6.54 6.38 3.17
N ILE A 106 5.88 6.55 4.31
CA ILE A 106 4.42 6.49 4.42
C ILE A 106 3.93 7.92 4.65
N GLY A 107 3.07 8.41 3.75
CA GLY A 107 2.49 9.73 3.87
C GLY A 107 1.23 9.75 4.73
N ALA A 108 0.73 10.95 4.98
CA ALA A 108 -0.50 11.12 5.75
C ALA A 108 -1.71 10.54 5.00
N PRO A 109 -2.66 9.93 5.71
CA PRO A 109 -3.87 9.42 5.05
C PRO A 109 -4.73 10.56 4.50
N ASP A 110 -5.29 10.32 3.32
CA ASP A 110 -6.27 11.21 2.69
C ASP A 110 -7.65 10.59 2.87
N PHE A 111 -8.50 11.23 3.64
CA PHE A 111 -9.83 10.74 3.95
C PHE A 111 -10.89 11.14 2.92
N ASP A 112 -10.58 12.11 2.06
CA ASP A 112 -11.57 12.67 1.14
C ASP A 112 -11.60 11.98 -0.22
N GLY A 113 -10.51 11.31 -0.60
CA GLY A 113 -10.33 10.80 -1.96
C GLY A 113 -10.82 9.39 -2.23
N ALA A 114 -11.18 8.61 -1.21
CA ALA A 114 -11.43 7.17 -1.35
C ALA A 114 -12.87 6.74 -1.10
N ALA A 115 -13.73 7.62 -0.58
CA ALA A 115 -15.09 7.25 -0.20
C ALA A 115 -15.90 6.77 -1.41
N PRO A 116 -16.44 5.53 -1.38
CA PRO A 116 -17.32 5.07 -2.45
C PRO A 116 -18.64 5.85 -2.43
N GLU A 117 -19.22 6.05 -3.60
CA GLU A 117 -20.50 6.74 -3.72
C GLU A 117 -21.62 5.93 -3.05
N GLY A 118 -22.51 6.63 -2.36
CA GLY A 118 -23.79 6.10 -1.92
C GLY A 118 -23.82 5.41 -0.57
N GLY A 119 -22.76 5.51 0.26
CA GLY A 119 -22.77 4.91 1.58
C GLY A 119 -22.43 5.88 2.69
N PRO A 120 -23.43 6.45 3.42
CA PRO A 120 -23.14 7.35 4.54
C PRO A 120 -22.41 6.65 5.69
N ASP A 121 -22.48 5.32 5.77
CA ASP A 121 -21.87 4.54 6.83
C ASP A 121 -20.50 3.97 6.45
N ILE A 122 -20.00 4.29 5.26
CA ILE A 122 -18.69 3.83 4.80
C ILE A 122 -17.68 4.96 4.95
N LYS A 123 -16.59 4.67 5.65
CA LYS A 123 -15.45 5.57 5.75
C LYS A 123 -14.24 4.95 5.05
N ALA A 124 -13.45 5.79 4.43
CA ALA A 124 -12.32 5.36 3.66
C ALA A 124 -11.13 6.31 3.80
N ALA A 125 -9.94 5.78 3.57
CA ALA A 125 -8.71 6.57 3.52
C ALA A 125 -7.79 6.01 2.45
N ILE A 126 -7.01 6.90 1.83
CA ILE A 126 -5.91 6.53 0.94
C ILE A 126 -4.60 6.88 1.64
N VAL A 127 -3.74 5.90 1.80
CA VAL A 127 -2.40 6.08 2.39
C VAL A 127 -1.38 6.00 1.26
N PRO A 128 -0.68 7.11 0.96
CA PRO A 128 0.40 7.06 -0.03
C PRO A 128 1.62 6.40 0.56
N VAL A 129 2.26 5.52 -0.21
CA VAL A 129 3.47 4.82 0.19
C VAL A 129 4.50 4.97 -0.91
N ARG A 130 5.66 5.51 -0.57
CA ARG A 130 6.79 5.56 -1.48
C ARG A 130 7.78 4.46 -1.16
N LEU A 131 8.10 3.67 -2.17
CA LEU A 131 8.98 2.52 -2.06
C LEU A 131 10.24 2.83 -2.85
N ILE A 132 11.37 2.92 -2.18
CA ILE A 132 12.63 3.30 -2.81
C ILE A 132 13.48 2.05 -2.96
N TYR A 133 13.80 1.69 -4.19
CA TYR A 133 14.60 0.51 -4.50
C TYR A 133 15.40 0.71 -5.78
N GLU A 134 16.40 -0.13 -5.97
CA GLU A 134 17.36 -0.04 -7.06
C GLU A 134 17.29 -1.29 -7.94
N THR A 135 17.39 -1.08 -9.25
CA THR A 135 17.45 -2.17 -10.23
C THR A 135 18.62 -1.94 -11.19
N ALA A 136 19.10 -3.03 -11.78
CA ALA A 136 20.16 -2.96 -12.78
C ALA A 136 19.62 -2.70 -14.19
N HIS A 137 18.32 -2.82 -14.40
CA HIS A 137 17.64 -2.66 -15.68
C HIS A 137 16.28 -2.02 -15.48
N PRO A 138 15.81 -1.14 -16.40
CA PRO A 138 14.52 -0.46 -16.20
C PRO A 138 13.31 -1.37 -16.10
N LEU A 139 13.38 -2.55 -16.71
CA LEU A 139 12.27 -3.50 -16.73
C LEU A 139 12.39 -4.60 -15.67
N ASN A 140 13.45 -4.61 -14.92
CA ASN A 140 13.64 -5.57 -13.84
C ASN A 140 13.32 -4.91 -12.48
#